data_7949912fd9fc95909edd1eb53c454c91
#
_entry.id   7949912fd9fc95909edd1eb53c454c91
#
_cell.length_a   1.000
_cell.length_b   1.000
_cell.length_c   1.000
_cell.angle_alpha   90.00
_cell.angle_beta   90.00
_cell.angle_gamma   90.00
#
_symmetry.space_group_name_H-M   'P 1'
#
loop_
_entity.id
_entity.type
_entity.pdbx_description
1 polymer ?
#
loop_
_entity_poly.entity_id
_entity_poly.type
_entity_poly.pdbx_seq_one_letter_code
_entity_poly.pdbx_strand_id
1 'polypeptide(L)'
;MNRLIILNIFLSLFIYSSCSNSIVSSFKKELKDSDKIKIYFYKTDTSKTGKFESIVNIDDKSEIQNFINCISEKDTPFYKCGFTGSIEFFKNNLSLINMEFNLQPGCRHIIFKFRDTMFSKDITDDGIKLINQYYEKAKTY
;
A
#
# COMPACT_ATOMS: atom_id res chain seq x y z
N MET A 1 23.22 -4.18 49.74
CA MET A 1 23.71 -4.49 48.38
C MET A 1 22.60 -4.86 47.37
N ASN A 2 21.40 -5.26 47.79
CA ASN A 2 20.37 -5.75 46.88
C ASN A 2 19.46 -4.70 46.23
N ARG A 3 19.39 -3.47 46.75
CA ARG A 3 18.50 -2.42 46.16
C ARG A 3 19.06 -1.74 44.91
N LEU A 4 20.36 -1.64 44.77
CA LEU A 4 21.01 -1.06 43.60
C LEU A 4 20.92 -1.98 42.36
N ILE A 5 20.95 -3.29 42.57
CA ILE A 5 20.88 -4.29 41.49
C ILE A 5 19.47 -4.31 40.87
N ILE A 6 18.42 -4.18 41.69
CA ILE A 6 17.02 -4.17 41.22
C ILE A 6 16.74 -2.91 40.41
N LEU A 7 17.29 -1.76 40.80
CA LEU A 7 17.10 -0.50 40.06
C LEU A 7 17.74 -0.54 38.66
N ASN A 8 18.90 -1.19 38.52
CA ASN A 8 19.55 -1.35 37.21
C ASN A 8 18.82 -2.33 36.26
N ILE A 9 18.16 -3.36 36.80
CA ILE A 9 17.37 -4.29 35.99
C ILE A 9 16.10 -3.61 35.48
N PHE A 10 15.46 -2.77 36.27
CA PHE A 10 14.29 -1.98 35.82
C PHE A 10 14.62 -0.94 34.73
N LEU A 11 15.79 -0.30 34.85
CA LEU A 11 16.24 0.70 33.86
C LEU A 11 16.61 0.06 32.51
N SER A 12 17.10 -1.17 32.48
CA SER A 12 17.45 -1.88 31.26
C SER A 12 16.23 -2.39 30.48
N LEU A 13 15.08 -2.59 31.12
CA LEU A 13 13.83 -3.00 30.45
C LEU A 13 13.12 -1.88 29.68
N PHE A 14 13.41 -0.61 29.99
CA PHE A 14 12.82 0.53 29.29
C PHE A 14 13.53 0.91 27.97
N ILE A 15 14.72 0.38 27.71
CA ILE A 15 15.51 0.76 26.50
C ILE A 15 15.09 -0.05 25.27
N TYR A 16 14.33 -1.14 25.41
CA TYR A 16 13.86 -1.96 24.28
C TYR A 16 12.52 -1.52 23.66
N SER A 17 11.94 -0.41 24.12
CA SER A 17 10.82 0.26 23.44
C SER A 17 11.30 1.15 22.30
N SER A 18 12.37 0.78 21.59
CA SER A 18 12.82 1.56 20.45
C SER A 18 11.99 1.23 19.23
N CYS A 19 11.14 2.16 18.86
CA CYS A 19 10.77 2.56 17.51
C CYS A 19 11.02 1.48 16.44
N SER A 20 10.21 0.44 16.38
CA SER A 20 10.03 -0.25 15.10
C SER A 20 9.21 0.67 14.22
N ASN A 21 9.88 1.58 13.48
CA ASN A 21 9.22 2.19 12.35
C ASN A 21 8.67 1.05 11.52
N SER A 22 7.34 0.95 11.41
CA SER A 22 6.76 -0.15 10.67
C SER A 22 7.30 -0.12 9.24
N ILE A 23 7.43 -1.27 8.62
CA ILE A 23 7.88 -1.36 7.24
C ILE A 23 6.99 -0.51 6.32
N VAL A 24 5.69 -0.43 6.64
CA VAL A 24 4.71 0.37 5.90
C VAL A 24 5.00 1.86 6.05
N SER A 25 5.39 2.34 7.24
CA SER A 25 5.73 3.75 7.42
C SER A 25 7.00 4.13 6.63
N SER A 26 8.00 3.25 6.59
CA SER A 26 9.21 3.44 5.77
C SER A 26 8.88 3.44 4.28
N PHE A 27 8.05 2.52 3.84
CA PHE A 27 7.56 2.43 2.47
C PHE A 27 6.76 3.68 2.05
N LYS A 28 5.79 4.11 2.87
CA LYS A 28 5.02 5.33 2.63
C LYS A 28 5.91 6.57 2.54
N LYS A 29 6.99 6.62 3.34
CA LYS A 29 7.96 7.73 3.29
C LYS A 29 8.65 7.81 1.93
N GLU A 30 9.03 6.69 1.33
CA GLU A 30 9.65 6.68 -0.01
C GLU A 30 8.67 7.12 -1.10
N LEU A 31 7.38 6.80 -0.95
CA LEU A 31 6.35 7.21 -1.91
C LEU A 31 5.96 8.69 -1.84
N LYS A 32 6.25 9.41 -0.74
CA LYS A 32 5.90 10.83 -0.58
C LYS A 32 6.49 11.75 -1.65
N ASP A 33 7.60 11.33 -2.25
CA ASP A 33 8.28 12.07 -3.31
C ASP A 33 7.67 11.84 -4.70
N SER A 34 6.66 10.98 -4.81
CA SER A 34 5.97 10.74 -6.08
C SER A 34 5.30 12.00 -6.61
N ASP A 35 5.40 12.21 -7.90
CA ASP A 35 4.80 13.35 -8.61
C ASP A 35 3.64 12.93 -9.52
N LYS A 36 3.46 11.63 -9.73
CA LYS A 36 2.38 11.06 -10.52
C LYS A 36 2.08 9.64 -10.09
N ILE A 37 0.80 9.24 -10.18
CA ILE A 37 0.38 7.84 -10.13
C ILE A 37 -0.45 7.50 -11.37
N LYS A 38 -0.39 6.21 -11.76
CA LYS A 38 -1.30 5.60 -12.73
C LYS A 38 -2.03 4.47 -12.05
N ILE A 39 -3.35 4.46 -12.23
CA ILE A 39 -4.20 3.37 -11.74
C ILE A 39 -4.69 2.61 -12.95
N TYR A 40 -4.46 1.31 -12.95
CA TYR A 40 -4.90 0.38 -13.98
C TYR A 40 -6.02 -0.47 -13.41
N PHE A 41 -7.19 -0.45 -14.02
CA PHE A 41 -8.31 -1.35 -13.67
C PHE A 41 -8.36 -2.50 -14.66
N TYR A 42 -8.42 -3.71 -14.17
CA TYR A 42 -8.40 -4.92 -15.00
C TYR A 42 -9.81 -5.38 -15.33
N LYS A 43 -10.03 -5.88 -16.55
CA LYS A 43 -11.30 -6.50 -16.92
C LYS A 43 -11.51 -7.77 -16.09
N THR A 44 -12.66 -7.85 -15.45
CA THR A 44 -13.03 -8.98 -14.57
C THR A 44 -13.12 -10.32 -15.32
N ASP A 45 -13.30 -10.30 -16.64
CA ASP A 45 -13.55 -11.51 -17.45
C ASP A 45 -12.29 -12.04 -18.15
N THR A 46 -11.12 -11.48 -17.90
CA THR A 46 -9.89 -11.88 -18.60
C THR A 46 -8.73 -12.13 -17.65
N SER A 47 -8.93 -13.06 -16.71
CA SER A 47 -7.89 -13.48 -15.75
C SER A 47 -6.58 -13.99 -16.39
N LYS A 48 -6.43 -13.94 -17.71
CA LYS A 48 -5.27 -14.44 -18.45
C LYS A 48 -4.70 -13.50 -19.53
N THR A 49 -5.30 -12.35 -19.81
CA THR A 49 -4.87 -11.54 -20.98
C THR A 49 -4.32 -10.16 -20.67
N GLY A 50 -4.22 -9.75 -19.39
CA GLY A 50 -3.64 -8.46 -19.02
C GLY A 50 -4.31 -7.24 -19.68
N LYS A 51 -5.56 -7.36 -20.12
CA LYS A 51 -6.28 -6.24 -20.74
C LYS A 51 -6.84 -5.31 -19.67
N PHE A 52 -6.43 -4.05 -19.73
CA PHE A 52 -6.98 -3.01 -18.88
C PHE A 52 -8.40 -2.65 -19.35
N GLU A 53 -9.30 -2.40 -18.41
CA GLU A 53 -10.60 -1.79 -18.69
C GLU A 53 -10.44 -0.27 -18.82
N SER A 54 -9.67 0.32 -17.91
CA SER A 54 -9.40 1.76 -17.90
C SER A 54 -8.08 2.09 -17.21
N ILE A 55 -7.54 3.26 -17.53
CA ILE A 55 -6.32 3.81 -16.94
C ILE A 55 -6.62 5.24 -16.48
N VAL A 56 -6.28 5.54 -15.23
CA VAL A 56 -6.41 6.87 -14.64
C VAL A 56 -5.03 7.42 -14.31
N ASN A 57 -4.77 8.69 -14.71
CA ASN A 57 -3.56 9.40 -14.33
C ASN A 57 -3.91 10.46 -13.29
N ILE A 58 -3.10 10.58 -12.24
CA ILE A 58 -3.25 11.55 -11.15
C ILE A 58 -1.88 12.18 -10.90
N ASP A 59 -1.81 13.51 -10.92
CA ASP A 59 -0.62 14.32 -10.67
C ASP A 59 -0.83 15.33 -9.52
N ASP A 60 -2.04 15.39 -8.97
CA ASP A 60 -2.31 16.17 -7.75
C ASP A 60 -1.66 15.53 -6.53
N LYS A 61 -0.82 16.28 -5.83
CA LYS A 61 -0.06 15.78 -4.67
C LYS A 61 -0.95 15.38 -3.51
N SER A 62 -2.07 16.03 -3.30
CA SER A 62 -2.98 15.68 -2.20
C SER A 62 -3.69 14.36 -2.50
N GLU A 63 -4.07 14.12 -3.73
CA GLU A 63 -4.65 12.86 -4.16
C GLU A 63 -3.63 11.72 -4.11
N ILE A 64 -2.39 11.95 -4.57
CA ILE A 64 -1.29 10.97 -4.44
C ILE A 64 -1.10 10.58 -2.97
N GLN A 65 -1.11 11.56 -2.05
CA GLN A 65 -0.98 11.29 -0.61
C GLN A 65 -2.16 10.45 -0.08
N ASN A 66 -3.37 10.69 -0.56
CA ASN A 66 -4.54 9.88 -0.21
C ASN A 66 -4.35 8.41 -0.65
N PHE A 67 -3.81 8.16 -1.85
CA PHE A 67 -3.49 6.80 -2.31
C PHE A 67 -2.39 6.14 -1.49
N ILE A 68 -1.36 6.88 -1.06
CA ILE A 68 -0.34 6.36 -0.13
C ILE A 68 -0.98 5.91 1.19
N ASN A 69 -1.98 6.66 1.66
CA ASN A 69 -2.69 6.36 2.91
C ASN A 69 -3.68 5.20 2.79
N CYS A 70 -4.00 4.73 1.57
CA CYS A 70 -4.82 3.54 1.38
C CYS A 70 -4.19 2.26 1.94
N ILE A 71 -2.86 2.22 2.08
CA ILE A 71 -2.13 1.04 2.56
C ILE A 71 -2.24 0.96 4.08
N SER A 72 -2.88 -0.10 4.57
CA SER A 72 -3.00 -0.38 6.00
C SER A 72 -1.69 -0.97 6.56
N GLU A 73 -1.48 -0.84 7.88
CA GLU A 73 -0.41 -1.55 8.60
C GLU A 73 -0.73 -3.05 8.76
N LYS A 74 -1.99 -3.44 8.62
CA LYS A 74 -2.46 -4.80 8.84
C LYS A 74 -2.01 -5.73 7.73
N ASP A 75 -1.35 -6.84 8.10
CA ASP A 75 -1.00 -7.90 7.16
C ASP A 75 -2.22 -8.68 6.70
N THR A 76 -2.16 -9.14 5.46
CA THR A 76 -3.12 -10.08 4.89
C THR A 76 -2.39 -11.30 4.32
N PRO A 77 -3.06 -12.47 4.21
CA PRO A 77 -2.50 -13.57 3.46
C PRO A 77 -2.27 -13.20 1.99
N PHE A 78 -1.35 -13.90 1.33
CA PHE A 78 -1.24 -13.85 -0.13
C PHE A 78 -2.41 -14.66 -0.74
N TYR A 79 -3.51 -13.96 -1.01
CA TYR A 79 -4.73 -14.60 -1.56
C TYR A 79 -4.50 -15.07 -3.00
N LYS A 80 -5.16 -16.17 -3.38
CA LYS A 80 -5.14 -16.72 -4.75
C LYS A 80 -6.28 -16.17 -5.62
N CYS A 81 -6.81 -15.00 -5.31
CA CYS A 81 -8.00 -14.44 -5.96
C CYS A 81 -7.68 -13.62 -7.22
N GLY A 82 -6.40 -13.48 -7.59
CA GLY A 82 -5.99 -12.57 -8.65
C GLY A 82 -6.10 -11.10 -8.21
N PHE A 83 -6.06 -10.19 -9.19
CA PHE A 83 -6.07 -8.75 -8.95
C PHE A 83 -7.18 -8.07 -9.74
N THR A 84 -7.75 -6.99 -9.18
CA THR A 84 -8.75 -6.13 -9.84
C THR A 84 -8.10 -4.90 -10.45
N GLY A 85 -6.85 -4.62 -10.11
CA GLY A 85 -6.10 -3.52 -10.68
C GLY A 85 -4.70 -3.38 -10.10
N SER A 86 -3.99 -2.32 -10.52
CA SER A 86 -2.72 -1.92 -9.95
C SER A 86 -2.59 -0.40 -9.86
N ILE A 87 -1.70 0.05 -8.98
CA ILE A 87 -1.33 1.46 -8.81
C ILE A 87 0.18 1.55 -9.00
N GLU A 88 0.60 2.34 -9.97
CA GLU A 88 2.02 2.59 -10.24
C GLU A 88 2.38 4.02 -9.85
N PHE A 89 3.38 4.19 -9.00
CA PHE A 89 3.91 5.46 -8.52
C PHE A 89 5.13 5.87 -9.34
N PHE A 90 5.20 7.15 -9.68
CA PHE A 90 6.27 7.73 -10.48
C PHE A 90 6.90 8.92 -9.80
N LYS A 91 8.19 9.14 -10.12
CA LYS A 91 8.93 10.37 -9.85
C LYS A 91 9.75 10.72 -11.08
N ASN A 92 9.59 11.94 -11.61
CA ASN A 92 10.28 12.39 -12.83
C ASN A 92 10.12 11.42 -14.01
N ASN A 93 8.91 10.87 -14.19
CA ASN A 93 8.56 9.82 -15.17
C ASN A 93 9.26 8.47 -14.99
N LEU A 94 10.02 8.26 -13.93
CA LEU A 94 10.57 6.96 -13.58
C LEU A 94 9.61 6.23 -12.66
N SER A 95 9.30 4.97 -12.96
CA SER A 95 8.49 4.12 -12.09
C SER A 95 9.26 3.83 -10.80
N LEU A 96 8.66 4.18 -9.67
CA LEU A 96 9.20 3.87 -8.34
C LEU A 96 8.75 2.50 -7.89
N ILE A 97 7.47 2.21 -8.04
CA ILE A 97 6.86 0.95 -7.63
C ILE A 97 5.53 0.73 -8.33
N ASN A 98 5.23 -0.54 -8.57
CA ASN A 98 3.90 -1.02 -8.95
C ASN A 98 3.32 -1.87 -7.81
N MET A 99 2.08 -1.60 -7.42
CA MET A 99 1.33 -2.33 -6.40
C MET A 99 0.09 -2.92 -7.03
N GLU A 100 -0.13 -4.21 -6.88
CA GLU A 100 -1.33 -4.89 -7.34
C GLU A 100 -2.36 -4.98 -6.22
N PHE A 101 -3.64 -4.77 -6.53
CA PHE A 101 -4.70 -4.80 -5.53
C PHE A 101 -5.88 -5.67 -5.95
N ASN A 102 -6.61 -6.15 -4.95
CA ASN A 102 -7.92 -6.76 -5.11
C ASN A 102 -8.91 -6.12 -4.12
N LEU A 103 -10.07 -5.69 -4.63
CA LEU A 103 -11.12 -5.04 -3.83
C LEU A 103 -12.29 -5.96 -3.50
N GLN A 104 -12.29 -7.20 -4.00
CA GLN A 104 -13.40 -8.13 -3.79
C GLN A 104 -13.53 -8.51 -2.31
N PRO A 105 -14.76 -8.61 -1.77
CA PRO A 105 -14.98 -9.11 -0.42
C PRO A 105 -14.32 -10.49 -0.23
N GLY A 106 -13.62 -10.66 0.89
CA GLY A 106 -12.90 -11.89 1.20
C GLY A 106 -11.52 -12.04 0.54
N CYS A 107 -11.19 -11.17 -0.42
CA CYS A 107 -9.90 -11.14 -1.13
C CYS A 107 -9.23 -9.77 -1.08
N ARG A 108 -9.68 -8.90 -0.19
CA ARG A 108 -9.19 -7.52 -0.10
C ARG A 108 -7.75 -7.46 0.34
N HIS A 109 -6.86 -7.00 -0.55
CA HIS A 109 -5.45 -6.82 -0.26
C HIS A 109 -4.77 -5.93 -1.30
N ILE A 110 -3.58 -5.44 -0.94
CA ILE A 110 -2.63 -4.80 -1.84
C ILE A 110 -1.28 -5.49 -1.67
N ILE A 111 -0.65 -5.85 -2.78
CA ILE A 111 0.65 -6.53 -2.81
C ILE A 111 1.68 -5.60 -3.44
N PHE A 112 2.86 -5.52 -2.82
CA PHE A 112 3.99 -4.76 -3.34
C PHE A 112 5.32 -5.38 -2.90
N LYS A 113 6.36 -5.11 -3.70
CA LYS A 113 7.73 -5.49 -3.37
C LYS A 113 8.46 -4.27 -2.80
N PHE A 114 9.08 -4.41 -1.64
CA PHE A 114 9.88 -3.36 -1.02
C PHE A 114 11.16 -3.96 -0.43
N ARG A 115 12.33 -3.42 -0.80
CA ARG A 115 13.64 -3.91 -0.36
C ARG A 115 13.78 -5.43 -0.51
N ASP A 116 13.47 -5.94 -1.70
CA ASP A 116 13.49 -7.36 -2.08
C ASP A 116 12.51 -8.29 -1.35
N THR A 117 11.64 -7.77 -0.51
CA THR A 117 10.60 -8.51 0.20
C THR A 117 9.23 -8.19 -0.36
N MET A 118 8.39 -9.22 -0.56
CA MET A 118 6.99 -9.06 -0.93
C MET A 118 6.14 -8.86 0.31
N PHE A 119 5.25 -7.90 0.26
CA PHE A 119 4.29 -7.61 1.32
C PHE A 119 2.87 -7.75 0.78
N SER A 120 1.98 -8.27 1.62
CA SER A 120 0.54 -8.30 1.39
C SER A 120 -0.14 -7.59 2.55
N LYS A 121 -0.79 -6.47 2.28
CA LYS A 121 -1.40 -5.60 3.29
C LYS A 121 -2.88 -5.40 3.00
N ASP A 122 -3.65 -5.10 4.04
CA ASP A 122 -5.05 -4.69 3.90
C ASP A 122 -5.13 -3.29 3.27
N ILE A 123 -6.22 -3.02 2.58
CA ILE A 123 -6.56 -1.68 2.09
C ILE A 123 -7.51 -1.05 3.10
N THR A 124 -7.25 0.21 3.49
CA THR A 124 -8.13 0.93 4.40
C THR A 124 -9.54 1.11 3.80
N ASP A 125 -10.57 1.24 4.62
CA ASP A 125 -11.94 1.44 4.11
C ASP A 125 -12.07 2.73 3.28
N ASP A 126 -11.35 3.79 3.66
CA ASP A 126 -11.29 5.02 2.85
C ASP A 126 -10.51 4.81 1.55
N GLY A 127 -9.48 3.96 1.55
CA GLY A 127 -8.77 3.55 0.35
C GLY A 127 -9.65 2.81 -0.64
N ILE A 128 -10.51 1.91 -0.15
CA ILE A 128 -11.49 1.21 -1.00
C ILE A 128 -12.47 2.19 -1.64
N LYS A 129 -13.02 3.13 -0.84
CA LYS A 129 -13.93 4.17 -1.36
C LYS A 129 -13.24 5.01 -2.43
N LEU A 130 -12.01 5.44 -2.17
CA LEU A 130 -11.22 6.25 -3.09
C LEU A 130 -10.97 5.52 -4.41
N ILE A 131 -10.48 4.28 -4.38
CA ILE A 131 -10.21 3.50 -5.59
C ILE A 131 -11.50 3.27 -6.39
N ASN A 132 -12.61 2.93 -5.72
CA ASN A 132 -13.91 2.76 -6.37
C ASN A 132 -14.44 4.06 -7.01
N GLN A 133 -14.23 5.23 -6.39
CA GLN A 133 -14.60 6.52 -6.99
C GLN A 133 -13.88 6.76 -8.31
N TYR A 134 -12.58 6.43 -8.38
CA TYR A 134 -11.80 6.55 -9.61
C TYR A 134 -12.21 5.53 -10.66
N TYR A 135 -12.57 4.32 -10.25
CA TYR A 135 -13.10 3.31 -11.16
C TYR A 135 -14.41 3.75 -11.83
N GLU A 136 -15.35 4.27 -11.04
CA GLU A 136 -16.62 4.75 -11.60
C GLU A 136 -16.43 5.99 -12.51
N LYS A 137 -15.55 6.92 -12.15
CA LYS A 137 -15.19 8.03 -13.03
C LYS A 137 -14.60 7.54 -14.35
N ALA A 138 -13.73 6.54 -14.32
CA ALA A 138 -13.04 6.03 -15.50
C ALA A 138 -13.96 5.29 -16.49
N LYS A 139 -15.13 4.80 -16.05
CA LYS A 139 -16.14 4.16 -16.91
C LYS A 139 -17.00 5.17 -17.70
N THR A 140 -17.02 6.41 -17.26
CA THR A 140 -17.88 7.46 -17.85
C THR A 140 -17.21 8.19 -19.02
N TYR A 141 -15.99 7.84 -19.35
CA TYR A 141 -15.21 8.37 -20.49
C TYR A 141 -14.91 7.26 -21.51
#